data_609f32945fbf4522e4a4a0874b53f2d5
#
_entry.id   609f32945fbf4522e4a4a0874b53f2d5
#
_cell.length_a   1.000
_cell.length_b   1.000
_cell.length_c   1.000
_cell.angle_alpha   90.00
_cell.angle_beta   90.00
_cell.angle_gamma   90.00
#
_symmetry.space_group_name_H-M   'P 1'
#
loop_
_entity.id
_entity.type
_entity.pdbx_description
1 polymer ?
#
loop_
_entity_poly.entity_id
_entity_poly.type
_entity_poly.pdbx_seq_one_letter_code
_entity_poly.pdbx_strand_id
1 'polypeptide(L)'
;MRVNDIVSKKSVESIFEDLDPKSEVYVDMDGVLADFFGVWNQMMGVKHWKDIKDTDAALQKIKDTKDFWINLPMTSNAKNLLNAIKTFKGKYNILSAPLPGDPNSEPQKRAWIRKHLSMFPPAKIIIDHDKAKYAKQSDGTPNALIDDFGQNINKWENAGGVGIQHKDIQVGNTISRLAKALDTKEDPVEENFADGKKKGKSRPGRVKRSGASCNGSVTELRAKAKKASGEKAKMYHWCANMKSGKKK
;
A
#
# COMPACT_ATOMS: atom_id res chain seq x y z
N MET A 1 33.06 -2.97 -4.50
CA MET A 1 31.98 -2.18 -3.92
C MET A 1 31.30 -1.42 -5.04
N ARG A 2 30.04 -1.72 -5.34
CA ARG A 2 29.36 -1.15 -6.51
C ARG A 2 28.62 0.12 -6.07
N VAL A 3 28.84 1.23 -6.78
CA VAL A 3 28.20 2.54 -6.49
C VAL A 3 26.67 2.46 -6.42
N ASN A 4 26.05 1.52 -7.14
CA ASN A 4 24.60 1.28 -7.11
C ASN A 4 24.09 0.63 -5.79
N ASP A 5 24.96 -0.08 -5.06
CA ASP A 5 24.59 -0.68 -3.79
C ASP A 5 24.57 0.34 -2.65
N ILE A 6 25.30 1.44 -2.81
CA ILE A 6 25.39 2.52 -1.82
C ILE A 6 24.24 3.50 -1.92
N VAL A 7 23.80 3.86 -3.14
CA VAL A 7 22.71 4.83 -3.34
C VAL A 7 21.34 4.21 -3.06
N SER A 8 21.12 2.92 -3.42
CA SER A 8 19.86 2.25 -3.11
C SER A 8 19.71 1.93 -1.62
N LYS A 9 20.78 1.55 -0.94
CA LYS A 9 20.77 1.30 0.50
C LYS A 9 20.53 2.59 1.30
N LYS A 10 21.27 3.66 1.05
CA LYS A 10 21.15 4.89 1.84
C LYS A 10 19.80 5.62 1.71
N SER A 11 19.17 5.64 0.53
CA SER A 11 17.87 6.33 0.36
C SER A 11 16.66 5.52 0.82
N VAL A 12 16.80 4.21 0.96
CA VAL A 12 15.75 3.31 1.46
C VAL A 12 15.96 2.99 2.94
N GLU A 13 17.21 2.84 3.38
CA GLU A 13 17.59 2.63 4.77
C GLU A 13 17.22 3.80 5.68
N SER A 14 17.26 5.07 5.19
CA SER A 14 16.90 6.24 6.01
C SER A 14 15.40 6.41 6.29
N ILE A 15 14.52 5.68 5.58
CA ILE A 15 13.06 5.76 5.77
C ILE A 15 12.52 4.51 6.49
N PHE A 16 13.29 3.42 6.50
CA PHE A 16 12.89 2.12 7.03
C PHE A 16 13.91 1.56 8.01
N GLU A 17 14.79 2.40 8.52
CA GLU A 17 15.63 2.03 9.63
C GLU A 17 14.71 1.54 10.75
N ASP A 18 14.70 0.22 10.90
CA ASP A 18 14.46 -0.43 12.15
C ASP A 18 13.04 -0.65 12.62
N LEU A 19 12.25 -1.42 11.86
CA LEU A 19 11.23 -2.19 12.57
C LEU A 19 11.93 -3.42 13.19
N ASP A 20 12.30 -3.28 14.46
CA ASP A 20 12.67 -4.39 15.33
C ASP A 20 11.63 -5.53 15.18
N PRO A 21 12.00 -6.81 15.25
CA PRO A 21 11.08 -7.94 15.34
C PRO A 21 9.99 -7.76 16.41
N LYS A 22 10.22 -6.91 17.40
CA LYS A 22 9.26 -6.51 18.43
C LYS A 22 8.22 -5.50 17.93
N SER A 23 8.47 -4.73 16.88
CA SER A 23 7.55 -3.71 16.35
C SER A 23 6.15 -4.27 16.16
N GLU A 24 5.12 -3.55 16.57
CA GLU A 24 3.73 -3.93 16.32
C GLU A 24 3.25 -3.33 14.99
N VAL A 25 2.38 -4.05 14.29
CA VAL A 25 1.71 -3.58 13.06
C VAL A 25 0.29 -3.18 13.40
N TYR A 26 -0.05 -1.94 13.10
CA TYR A 26 -1.37 -1.36 13.23
C TYR A 26 -2.00 -1.15 11.86
N VAL A 27 -3.26 -1.52 11.72
CA VAL A 27 -4.01 -1.43 10.46
C VAL A 27 -5.27 -0.62 10.71
N ASP A 28 -5.49 0.42 9.90
CA ASP A 28 -6.76 1.14 9.93
C ASP A 28 -7.90 0.28 9.35
N MET A 29 -9.12 0.62 9.68
CA MET A 29 -10.30 -0.06 9.19
C MET A 29 -10.84 0.63 7.93
N ASP A 30 -11.18 1.92 8.02
CA ASP A 30 -11.89 2.65 6.97
C ASP A 30 -10.97 2.94 5.78
N GLY A 31 -11.38 2.56 4.57
CA GLY A 31 -10.55 2.74 3.36
C GLY A 31 -9.37 1.75 3.24
N VAL A 32 -9.07 0.98 4.29
CA VAL A 32 -8.04 -0.07 4.28
C VAL A 32 -8.66 -1.47 4.25
N LEU A 33 -9.49 -1.80 5.21
CA LEU A 33 -10.15 -3.10 5.32
C LEU A 33 -11.64 -3.03 5.00
N ALA A 34 -12.31 -1.95 5.39
CA ALA A 34 -13.72 -1.68 5.11
C ALA A 34 -13.85 -0.59 4.04
N ASP A 35 -14.70 -0.81 3.04
CA ASP A 35 -14.94 0.13 1.94
C ASP A 35 -15.89 1.26 2.34
N PHE A 36 -15.43 2.04 3.33
CA PHE A 36 -16.15 3.21 3.83
C PHE A 36 -16.41 4.23 2.70
N PHE A 37 -15.35 4.58 1.95
CA PHE A 37 -15.46 5.64 0.94
C PHE A 37 -16.32 5.22 -0.25
N GLY A 38 -16.27 3.96 -0.68
CA GLY A 38 -17.13 3.47 -1.75
C GLY A 38 -18.61 3.57 -1.37
N VAL A 39 -18.96 3.10 -0.17
CA VAL A 39 -20.33 3.17 0.34
C VAL A 39 -20.78 4.63 0.55
N TRP A 40 -19.93 5.48 1.14
CA TRP A 40 -20.23 6.89 1.36
C TRP A 40 -20.42 7.65 0.06
N ASN A 41 -19.54 7.45 -0.93
CA ASN A 41 -19.67 8.04 -2.26
C ASN A 41 -20.98 7.63 -2.93
N GLN A 42 -21.34 6.35 -2.88
CA GLN A 42 -22.61 5.85 -3.42
C GLN A 42 -23.81 6.47 -2.71
N MET A 43 -23.79 6.55 -1.37
CA MET A 43 -24.84 7.17 -0.56
C MET A 43 -25.06 8.64 -0.92
N MET A 44 -23.98 9.36 -1.26
CA MET A 44 -24.02 10.78 -1.61
C MET A 44 -24.19 11.04 -3.12
N GLY A 45 -24.21 9.99 -3.95
CA GLY A 45 -24.33 10.12 -5.41
C GLY A 45 -23.13 10.81 -6.07
N VAL A 46 -21.94 10.72 -5.48
CA VAL A 46 -20.70 11.32 -6.00
C VAL A 46 -19.70 10.26 -6.43
N LYS A 47 -18.76 10.64 -7.31
CA LYS A 47 -17.68 9.75 -7.72
C LYS A 47 -16.55 9.69 -6.69
N HIS A 48 -16.36 10.78 -5.96
CA HIS A 48 -15.28 10.88 -4.97
C HIS A 48 -15.76 11.72 -3.77
N TRP A 49 -15.40 11.33 -2.56
CA TRP A 49 -15.79 12.03 -1.32
C TRP A 49 -15.40 13.52 -1.30
N LYS A 50 -14.35 13.93 -2.02
CA LYS A 50 -13.95 15.33 -2.18
C LYS A 50 -14.95 16.16 -2.97
N ASP A 51 -15.87 15.52 -3.71
CA ASP A 51 -16.92 16.19 -4.46
C ASP A 51 -18.16 16.48 -3.59
N ILE A 52 -18.17 16.01 -2.33
CA ILE A 52 -19.23 16.28 -1.35
C ILE A 52 -19.12 17.73 -0.92
N LYS A 53 -20.16 18.52 -1.21
CA LYS A 53 -20.20 19.97 -0.93
C LYS A 53 -20.46 20.26 0.54
N ASP A 54 -21.38 19.53 1.15
CA ASP A 54 -21.77 19.66 2.56
C ASP A 54 -21.34 18.38 3.30
N THR A 55 -20.15 18.43 3.86
CA THR A 55 -19.56 17.30 4.58
C THR A 55 -20.32 17.01 5.88
N ASP A 56 -20.82 18.05 6.57
CA ASP A 56 -21.51 17.87 7.85
C ASP A 56 -22.86 17.18 7.63
N ALA A 57 -23.65 17.60 6.65
CA ALA A 57 -24.87 16.91 6.29
C ALA A 57 -24.61 15.47 5.81
N ALA A 58 -23.52 15.24 5.08
CA ALA A 58 -23.16 13.92 4.62
C ALA A 58 -22.74 13.00 5.77
N LEU A 59 -22.02 13.50 6.77
CA LEU A 59 -21.67 12.76 7.99
C LEU A 59 -22.91 12.52 8.87
N GLN A 60 -23.83 13.48 8.93
CA GLN A 60 -25.11 13.29 9.63
C GLN A 60 -25.93 12.15 9.00
N LYS A 61 -25.96 12.06 7.66
CA LYS A 61 -26.63 10.96 6.95
C LYS A 61 -26.04 9.58 7.32
N ILE A 62 -24.73 9.48 7.55
CA ILE A 62 -24.10 8.27 8.05
C ILE A 62 -24.67 7.92 9.45
N LYS A 63 -24.71 8.90 10.37
CA LYS A 63 -25.22 8.72 11.74
C LYS A 63 -26.69 8.27 11.77
N ASP A 64 -27.49 8.79 10.84
CA ASP A 64 -28.91 8.47 10.71
C ASP A 64 -29.16 7.12 10.00
N THR A 65 -28.13 6.55 9.38
CA THR A 65 -28.25 5.27 8.70
C THR A 65 -28.08 4.11 9.68
N LYS A 66 -29.15 3.35 9.87
CA LYS A 66 -29.15 2.18 10.73
C LYS A 66 -28.08 1.17 10.29
N ASP A 67 -27.33 0.71 11.25
CA ASP A 67 -26.31 -0.36 11.03
C ASP A 67 -25.28 -0.05 9.95
N PHE A 68 -24.95 1.25 9.73
CA PHE A 68 -24.04 1.69 8.68
C PHE A 68 -22.69 0.99 8.76
N TRP A 69 -22.04 1.05 9.92
CA TRP A 69 -20.66 0.56 10.10
C TRP A 69 -20.55 -0.96 10.01
N ILE A 70 -21.51 -1.69 10.57
CA ILE A 70 -21.47 -3.15 10.58
C ILE A 70 -21.76 -3.76 9.19
N ASN A 71 -22.42 -3.01 8.32
CA ASN A 71 -22.78 -3.45 6.97
C ASN A 71 -21.78 -3.01 5.90
N LEU A 72 -20.72 -2.31 6.22
CA LEU A 72 -19.67 -1.98 5.26
C LEU A 72 -19.10 -3.26 4.63
N PRO A 73 -18.93 -3.33 3.31
CA PRO A 73 -18.20 -4.43 2.68
C PRO A 73 -16.71 -4.31 2.98
N MET A 74 -15.98 -5.40 2.83
CA MET A 74 -14.51 -5.34 2.80
C MET A 74 -14.04 -4.64 1.53
N THR A 75 -12.89 -3.95 1.59
CA THR A 75 -12.20 -3.49 0.38
C THR A 75 -11.76 -4.68 -0.47
N SER A 76 -11.57 -4.45 -1.77
CA SER A 76 -11.29 -5.53 -2.73
C SER A 76 -10.02 -6.31 -2.40
N ASN A 77 -9.02 -5.66 -1.82
CA ASN A 77 -7.72 -6.25 -1.51
C ASN A 77 -7.44 -6.45 -0.01
N ALA A 78 -8.43 -6.25 0.87
CA ALA A 78 -8.25 -6.44 2.31
C ALA A 78 -7.72 -7.84 2.66
N LYS A 79 -8.23 -8.88 2.01
CA LYS A 79 -7.75 -10.26 2.23
C LYS A 79 -6.30 -10.46 1.81
N ASN A 80 -5.88 -9.86 0.69
CA ASN A 80 -4.49 -9.93 0.22
C ASN A 80 -3.55 -9.24 1.21
N LEU A 81 -3.94 -8.07 1.71
CA LEU A 81 -3.19 -7.35 2.74
C LEU A 81 -3.07 -8.16 4.03
N LEU A 82 -4.17 -8.72 4.53
CA LEU A 82 -4.19 -9.53 5.75
C LEU A 82 -3.34 -10.80 5.62
N ASN A 83 -3.38 -11.47 4.45
CA ASN A 83 -2.53 -12.63 4.18
C ASN A 83 -1.05 -12.27 4.19
N ALA A 84 -0.66 -11.13 3.61
CA ALA A 84 0.71 -10.64 3.66
C ALA A 84 1.15 -10.35 5.11
N ILE A 85 0.33 -9.66 5.90
CA ILE A 85 0.62 -9.40 7.31
C ILE A 85 0.78 -10.71 8.09
N LYS A 86 -0.10 -11.68 7.83
CA LYS A 86 -0.02 -13.02 8.44
C LYS A 86 1.29 -13.71 8.13
N THR A 87 1.73 -13.64 6.88
CA THR A 87 2.99 -14.24 6.43
C THR A 87 4.20 -13.56 7.04
N PHE A 88 4.24 -12.22 7.04
CA PHE A 88 5.43 -11.47 7.44
C PHE A 88 5.55 -11.27 8.95
N LYS A 89 4.43 -11.12 9.67
CA LYS A 89 4.42 -10.78 11.09
C LYS A 89 3.67 -11.78 11.98
N GLY A 90 2.69 -12.50 11.43
CA GLY A 90 1.87 -13.46 12.17
C GLY A 90 0.81 -12.82 13.07
N LYS A 91 0.85 -11.52 13.34
CA LYS A 91 -0.09 -10.78 14.19
C LYS A 91 -0.20 -9.31 13.79
N TYR A 92 -1.31 -8.66 14.11
CA TYR A 92 -1.54 -7.24 13.90
C TYR A 92 -2.57 -6.69 14.90
N ASN A 93 -2.67 -5.37 14.98
CA ASN A 93 -3.67 -4.65 15.74
C ASN A 93 -4.55 -3.84 14.80
N ILE A 94 -5.82 -3.65 15.15
CA ILE A 94 -6.66 -2.63 14.51
C ILE A 94 -6.51 -1.31 15.29
N LEU A 95 -6.37 -0.21 14.54
CA LEU A 95 -6.35 1.14 15.08
C LEU A 95 -7.17 2.06 14.18
N SER A 96 -8.43 2.28 14.55
CA SER A 96 -9.39 3.07 13.78
C SER A 96 -9.97 4.21 14.62
N ALA A 97 -10.35 5.32 14.00
CA ALA A 97 -11.02 6.42 14.68
C ALA A 97 -12.54 6.21 14.68
N PRO A 98 -13.26 6.54 15.76
CA PRO A 98 -14.71 6.59 15.74
C PRO A 98 -15.19 7.84 14.98
N LEU A 99 -16.39 7.83 14.43
CA LEU A 99 -16.98 9.06 13.88
C LEU A 99 -17.43 9.96 15.04
N PRO A 100 -16.96 11.20 15.13
CA PRO A 100 -17.32 12.11 16.20
C PRO A 100 -18.83 12.34 16.30
N GLY A 101 -19.39 12.17 17.50
CA GLY A 101 -20.82 12.37 17.75
C GLY A 101 -21.72 11.25 17.17
N ASP A 102 -21.16 10.09 16.83
CA ASP A 102 -21.90 8.89 16.45
C ASP A 102 -21.70 7.80 17.52
N PRO A 103 -22.69 7.57 18.40
CA PRO A 103 -22.59 6.55 19.46
C PRO A 103 -22.54 5.12 18.90
N ASN A 104 -22.95 4.91 17.65
CA ASN A 104 -22.97 3.62 16.98
C ASN A 104 -21.63 3.27 16.33
N SER A 105 -20.80 4.26 16.04
CA SER A 105 -19.57 4.07 15.26
C SER A 105 -18.63 3.04 15.92
N GLU A 106 -18.24 3.24 17.18
CA GLU A 106 -17.32 2.32 17.85
C GLU A 106 -17.91 0.90 18.03
N PRO A 107 -19.10 0.70 18.63
CA PRO A 107 -19.60 -0.65 18.84
C PRO A 107 -19.84 -1.42 17.54
N GLN A 108 -20.30 -0.76 16.49
CA GLN A 108 -20.51 -1.40 15.20
C GLN A 108 -19.21 -1.70 14.46
N LYS A 109 -18.18 -0.83 14.54
CA LYS A 109 -16.83 -1.13 14.02
C LYS A 109 -16.23 -2.36 14.70
N ARG A 110 -16.35 -2.46 16.04
CA ARG A 110 -15.92 -3.66 16.77
C ARG A 110 -16.68 -4.91 16.35
N ALA A 111 -17.99 -4.81 16.10
CA ALA A 111 -18.81 -5.92 15.60
C ALA A 111 -18.41 -6.31 14.18
N TRP A 112 -18.15 -5.33 13.29
CA TRP A 112 -17.65 -5.56 11.93
C TRP A 112 -16.33 -6.33 11.95
N ILE A 113 -15.39 -5.91 12.79
CA ILE A 113 -14.07 -6.57 12.93
C ILE A 113 -14.25 -8.03 13.35
N ARG A 114 -15.07 -8.30 14.37
CA ARG A 114 -15.34 -9.68 14.80
C ARG A 114 -15.97 -10.54 13.70
N LYS A 115 -16.89 -9.96 12.91
CA LYS A 115 -17.59 -10.64 11.83
C LYS A 115 -16.66 -10.95 10.65
N HIS A 116 -15.88 -10.00 10.18
CA HIS A 116 -15.12 -10.09 8.94
C HIS A 116 -13.71 -10.62 9.11
N LEU A 117 -13.11 -10.47 10.28
CA LEU A 117 -11.70 -10.83 10.54
C LEU A 117 -11.56 -12.09 11.41
N SER A 118 -12.61 -12.92 11.53
CA SER A 118 -12.62 -14.15 12.34
C SER A 118 -11.57 -15.17 11.93
N MET A 119 -11.21 -15.25 10.64
CA MET A 119 -10.19 -16.17 10.13
C MET A 119 -8.74 -15.75 10.46
N PHE A 120 -8.52 -14.48 10.70
CA PHE A 120 -7.25 -13.93 11.17
C PHE A 120 -7.57 -12.73 12.08
N PRO A 121 -7.94 -12.99 13.35
CA PRO A 121 -8.36 -11.95 14.26
C PRO A 121 -7.18 -11.05 14.67
N PRO A 122 -7.41 -9.74 14.84
CA PRO A 122 -6.38 -8.85 15.37
C PRO A 122 -6.08 -9.18 16.85
N ALA A 123 -4.83 -8.92 17.26
CA ALA A 123 -4.42 -9.10 18.66
C ALA A 123 -5.08 -8.06 19.59
N LYS A 124 -5.24 -6.81 19.10
CA LYS A 124 -5.91 -5.72 19.80
C LYS A 124 -6.86 -4.99 18.87
N ILE A 125 -7.97 -4.48 19.38
CA ILE A 125 -8.88 -3.58 18.68
C ILE A 125 -8.92 -2.27 19.45
N ILE A 126 -8.34 -1.23 18.86
CA ILE A 126 -8.21 0.11 19.43
C ILE A 126 -9.05 1.06 18.57
N ILE A 127 -10.00 1.74 19.20
CA ILE A 127 -10.80 2.78 18.55
C ILE A 127 -10.44 4.11 19.24
N ASP A 128 -9.67 4.94 18.51
CA ASP A 128 -9.07 6.15 19.07
C ASP A 128 -8.80 7.18 17.97
N HIS A 129 -9.06 8.45 18.25
CA HIS A 129 -8.78 9.56 17.34
C HIS A 129 -7.27 9.86 17.24
N ASP A 130 -6.56 9.74 18.35
CA ASP A 130 -5.13 10.03 18.41
C ASP A 130 -4.31 8.78 18.15
N LYS A 131 -4.19 8.45 16.88
CA LYS A 131 -3.41 7.29 16.44
C LYS A 131 -1.92 7.45 16.76
N ALA A 132 -1.39 8.67 16.74
CA ALA A 132 0.04 8.93 16.87
C ALA A 132 0.64 8.48 18.22
N LYS A 133 -0.19 8.41 19.28
CA LYS A 133 0.28 7.92 20.58
C LYS A 133 0.69 6.45 20.62
N TYR A 134 0.33 5.69 19.57
CA TYR A 134 0.71 4.29 19.42
C TYR A 134 1.93 4.09 18.47
N ALA A 135 2.52 5.18 17.99
CA ALA A 135 3.62 5.14 17.02
C ALA A 135 4.88 4.45 17.57
N LYS A 136 5.07 4.48 18.89
CA LYS A 136 6.18 3.81 19.58
C LYS A 136 5.70 2.98 20.74
N GLN A 137 6.47 1.97 21.07
CA GLN A 137 6.37 1.23 22.31
C GLN A 137 7.02 2.00 23.48
N SER A 138 6.81 1.55 24.70
CA SER A 138 7.39 2.19 25.90
C SER A 138 8.92 2.19 25.94
N ASP A 139 9.56 1.22 25.25
CA ASP A 139 11.01 1.13 25.11
C ASP A 139 11.57 1.97 23.94
N GLY A 140 10.70 2.73 23.25
CA GLY A 140 11.08 3.54 22.11
C GLY A 140 11.02 2.81 20.76
N THR A 141 10.77 1.50 20.74
CA THR A 141 10.66 0.72 19.51
C THR A 141 9.55 1.28 18.60
N PRO A 142 9.85 1.64 17.32
CA PRO A 142 8.85 2.15 16.41
C PRO A 142 7.86 1.07 15.99
N ASN A 143 6.59 1.44 15.86
CA ASN A 143 5.52 0.60 15.31
C ASN A 143 5.20 1.00 13.87
N ALA A 144 4.61 0.09 13.09
CA ALA A 144 4.11 0.37 11.74
C ALA A 144 2.62 0.67 11.75
N LEU A 145 2.19 1.69 10.97
CA LEU A 145 0.78 1.98 10.69
C LEU A 145 0.51 1.82 9.19
N ILE A 146 -0.51 1.05 8.85
CA ILE A 146 -1.09 0.97 7.51
C ILE A 146 -2.41 1.73 7.54
N ASP A 147 -2.47 2.86 6.82
CA ASP A 147 -3.60 3.80 6.84
C ASP A 147 -3.71 4.45 5.45
N ASP A 148 -4.91 4.71 4.96
CA ASP A 148 -5.11 5.35 3.65
C ASP A 148 -4.98 6.87 3.73
N PHE A 149 -5.19 7.46 4.92
CA PHE A 149 -5.20 8.90 5.11
C PHE A 149 -3.81 9.46 5.41
N GLY A 150 -3.26 10.22 4.45
CA GLY A 150 -1.91 10.76 4.53
C GLY A 150 -1.63 11.61 5.77
N GLN A 151 -2.63 12.29 6.35
CA GLN A 151 -2.43 13.06 7.58
C GLN A 151 -2.16 12.15 8.78
N ASN A 152 -2.79 10.98 8.86
CA ASN A 152 -2.52 10.00 9.91
C ASN A 152 -1.10 9.47 9.77
N ILE A 153 -0.68 9.16 8.53
CA ILE A 153 0.69 8.72 8.24
C ILE A 153 1.71 9.76 8.68
N ASN A 154 1.51 11.03 8.29
CA ASN A 154 2.44 12.11 8.67
C ASN A 154 2.53 12.30 10.18
N LYS A 155 1.40 12.26 10.91
CA LYS A 155 1.39 12.36 12.37
C LYS A 155 2.10 11.18 13.03
N TRP A 156 1.89 9.97 12.49
CA TRP A 156 2.53 8.76 12.97
C TRP A 156 4.06 8.81 12.80
N GLU A 157 4.54 9.22 11.61
CA GLU A 157 5.96 9.36 11.32
C GLU A 157 6.60 10.46 12.18
N ASN A 158 5.93 11.59 12.38
CA ASN A 158 6.39 12.65 13.28
C ASN A 158 6.50 12.19 14.74
N ALA A 159 5.69 11.22 15.16
CA ALA A 159 5.79 10.59 16.47
C ALA A 159 6.85 9.47 16.51
N GLY A 160 7.57 9.23 15.40
CA GLY A 160 8.69 8.30 15.28
C GLY A 160 8.28 6.86 15.00
N GLY A 161 7.09 6.62 14.47
CA GLY A 161 6.68 5.34 13.91
C GLY A 161 6.95 5.23 12.42
N VAL A 162 6.70 4.06 11.82
CA VAL A 162 6.82 3.81 10.38
C VAL A 162 5.44 3.88 9.74
N GLY A 163 5.22 4.86 8.85
CA GLY A 163 3.96 5.08 8.14
C GLY A 163 3.94 4.37 6.78
N ILE A 164 2.89 3.61 6.50
CA ILE A 164 2.66 2.94 5.23
C ILE A 164 1.33 3.40 4.66
N GLN A 165 1.36 4.42 3.79
CA GLN A 165 0.13 4.89 3.16
C GLN A 165 -0.42 3.82 2.22
N HIS A 166 -1.66 3.39 2.49
CA HIS A 166 -2.38 2.38 1.72
C HIS A 166 -3.22 3.00 0.61
N LYS A 167 -3.31 2.28 -0.51
CA LYS A 167 -4.32 2.48 -1.56
C LYS A 167 -4.75 1.10 -2.03
N ASP A 168 -6.02 0.78 -1.90
CA ASP A 168 -6.53 -0.58 -2.19
C ASP A 168 -6.15 -1.06 -3.60
N ILE A 169 -6.29 -0.20 -4.62
CA ILE A 169 -5.87 -0.51 -6.00
C ILE A 169 -4.36 -0.71 -6.18
N GLN A 170 -3.55 -0.39 -5.18
CA GLN A 170 -2.09 -0.51 -5.17
C GLN A 170 -1.62 -1.34 -3.98
N VAL A 171 -2.38 -2.33 -3.56
CA VAL A 171 -2.07 -3.19 -2.39
C VAL A 171 -0.66 -3.79 -2.47
N GLY A 172 -0.17 -4.13 -3.66
CA GLY A 172 1.20 -4.61 -3.87
C GLY A 172 2.27 -3.65 -3.36
N ASN A 173 2.07 -2.34 -3.52
CA ASN A 173 3.00 -1.34 -2.98
C ASN A 173 2.99 -1.32 -1.44
N THR A 174 1.80 -1.46 -0.84
CA THR A 174 1.65 -1.55 0.62
C THR A 174 2.37 -2.79 1.15
N ILE A 175 2.15 -3.95 0.50
CA ILE A 175 2.79 -5.22 0.88
C ILE A 175 4.31 -5.13 0.75
N SER A 176 4.81 -4.56 -0.36
CA SER A 176 6.26 -4.36 -0.56
C SER A 176 6.89 -3.46 0.50
N ARG A 177 6.19 -2.38 0.89
CA ARG A 177 6.68 -1.47 1.93
C ARG A 177 6.65 -2.15 3.31
N LEU A 178 5.62 -2.92 3.61
CA LEU A 178 5.52 -3.68 4.84
C LEU A 178 6.64 -4.73 4.94
N ALA A 179 6.88 -5.50 3.87
CA ALA A 179 7.94 -6.49 3.83
C ALA A 179 9.33 -5.88 4.07
N LYS A 180 9.59 -4.72 3.46
CA LYS A 180 10.85 -3.97 3.68
C LYS A 180 10.95 -3.47 5.12
N ALA A 181 9.87 -2.91 5.66
CA ALA A 181 9.84 -2.39 7.01
C ALA A 181 10.07 -3.50 8.07
N LEU A 182 9.66 -4.72 7.79
CA LEU A 182 9.85 -5.88 8.68
C LEU A 182 11.14 -6.67 8.38
N ASP A 183 12.01 -6.16 7.51
CA ASP A 183 13.26 -6.83 7.08
C ASP A 183 13.07 -8.32 6.68
N THR A 184 11.92 -8.59 6.07
CA THR A 184 11.67 -9.93 5.55
C THR A 184 12.49 -10.15 4.29
N LYS A 185 13.25 -11.25 4.23
CA LYS A 185 14.06 -11.63 3.06
C LYS A 185 13.25 -12.09 1.86
N GLU A 186 11.93 -12.12 1.97
CA GLU A 186 11.06 -12.46 0.86
C GLU A 186 10.89 -11.24 -0.04
N ASP A 187 11.47 -11.30 -1.25
CA ASP A 187 11.15 -10.38 -2.32
C ASP A 187 9.64 -10.41 -2.56
N PRO A 188 8.92 -9.27 -2.48
CA PRO A 188 7.50 -9.25 -2.78
C PRO A 188 7.30 -9.76 -4.22
N VAL A 189 6.37 -10.68 -4.38
CA VAL A 189 5.94 -11.11 -5.70
C VAL A 189 5.27 -9.90 -6.37
N GLU A 190 6.00 -9.19 -7.23
CA GLU A 190 5.41 -8.20 -8.12
C GLU A 190 4.49 -8.92 -9.11
N GLU A 191 3.24 -9.10 -8.76
CA GLU A 191 2.21 -9.48 -9.73
C GLU A 191 1.98 -8.29 -10.67
N ASN A 192 2.38 -8.46 -11.91
CA ASN A 192 2.14 -7.47 -12.95
C ASN A 192 0.77 -7.74 -13.58
N PHE A 193 -0.25 -7.05 -13.12
CA PHE A 193 -1.65 -7.23 -13.52
C PHE A 193 -1.99 -6.83 -14.97
N ALA A 194 -1.01 -6.43 -15.81
CA ALA A 194 -1.32 -5.87 -17.13
C ALA A 194 -1.62 -6.92 -18.22
N ASP A 195 -1.16 -8.18 -18.08
CA ASP A 195 -1.29 -9.19 -19.17
C ASP A 195 -1.35 -10.65 -18.72
N GLY A 196 -1.46 -10.94 -17.41
CA GLY A 196 -1.51 -12.32 -16.88
C GLY A 196 -0.23 -13.15 -17.10
N LYS A 197 0.86 -12.57 -17.61
CA LYS A 197 2.14 -13.24 -17.82
C LYS A 197 3.16 -12.80 -16.77
N LYS A 198 3.81 -13.75 -16.11
CA LYS A 198 4.94 -13.49 -15.21
C LYS A 198 6.05 -12.77 -15.98
N LYS A 199 6.23 -11.47 -15.75
CA LYS A 199 7.40 -10.74 -16.26
C LYS A 199 8.62 -11.13 -15.42
N GLY A 200 9.73 -11.43 -16.10
CA GLY A 200 10.99 -11.69 -15.43
C GLY A 200 11.43 -10.49 -14.59
N LYS A 201 12.19 -10.75 -13.51
CA LYS A 201 12.73 -9.71 -12.60
C LYS A 201 13.33 -8.55 -13.39
N SER A 202 12.93 -7.30 -13.04
CA SER A 202 13.57 -6.10 -13.57
C SER A 202 15.07 -6.14 -13.26
N ARG A 203 15.91 -5.94 -14.28
CA ARG A 203 17.37 -5.93 -14.14
C ARG A 203 17.90 -4.55 -14.52
N PRO A 204 17.95 -3.59 -13.59
CA PRO A 204 18.45 -2.24 -13.86
C PRO A 204 19.84 -2.29 -14.52
N GLY A 205 20.06 -1.42 -15.51
CA GLY A 205 21.33 -1.37 -16.23
C GLY A 205 21.55 -2.49 -17.26
N ARG A 206 20.57 -3.37 -17.51
CA ARG A 206 20.68 -4.46 -18.49
C ARG A 206 21.01 -3.96 -19.90
N VAL A 207 20.39 -2.85 -20.32
CA VAL A 207 20.68 -2.21 -21.62
C VAL A 207 22.15 -1.83 -21.72
N LYS A 208 22.67 -1.11 -20.72
CA LYS A 208 24.08 -0.67 -20.69
C LYS A 208 25.05 -1.87 -20.65
N ARG A 209 24.77 -2.88 -19.83
CA ARG A 209 25.61 -4.10 -19.73
C ARG A 209 25.61 -4.93 -21.00
N SER A 210 24.54 -4.92 -21.79
CA SER A 210 24.49 -5.61 -23.10
C SER A 210 25.24 -4.87 -24.20
N GLY A 211 25.77 -3.68 -23.94
CA GLY A 211 26.36 -2.80 -24.93
C GLY A 211 25.34 -2.20 -25.90
N ALA A 212 24.05 -2.22 -25.57
CA ALA A 212 23.00 -1.55 -26.32
C ALA A 212 22.79 -0.13 -25.83
N SER A 213 22.09 0.69 -26.62
CA SER A 213 21.64 2.04 -26.25
C SER A 213 20.21 2.26 -26.75
N CYS A 214 19.35 2.87 -25.93
CA CYS A 214 18.01 3.26 -26.37
C CYS A 214 17.97 4.57 -27.15
N ASN A 215 19.12 5.14 -27.54
CA ASN A 215 19.18 6.34 -28.37
C ASN A 215 18.87 6.01 -29.83
N GLY A 216 18.07 6.86 -30.46
CA GLY A 216 17.62 6.69 -31.87
C GLY A 216 16.09 6.53 -31.96
N SER A 217 15.59 6.56 -33.20
CA SER A 217 14.17 6.34 -33.51
C SER A 217 13.77 4.86 -33.33
N VAL A 218 12.47 4.57 -33.34
CA VAL A 218 11.96 3.18 -33.29
C VAL A 218 12.48 2.36 -34.45
N THR A 219 12.54 2.97 -35.67
CA THR A 219 13.03 2.32 -36.89
C THR A 219 14.51 2.00 -36.78
N GLU A 220 15.34 2.95 -36.34
CA GLU A 220 16.77 2.74 -36.12
C GLU A 220 17.06 1.66 -35.07
N LEU A 221 16.32 1.65 -33.98
CA LEU A 221 16.49 0.65 -32.92
C LEU A 221 16.11 -0.75 -33.41
N ARG A 222 15.08 -0.88 -34.24
CA ARG A 222 14.73 -2.15 -34.90
C ARG A 222 15.79 -2.60 -35.91
N ALA A 223 16.37 -1.67 -36.65
CA ALA A 223 17.48 -1.97 -37.57
C ALA A 223 18.74 -2.42 -36.82
N LYS A 224 19.10 -1.76 -35.72
CA LYS A 224 20.19 -2.17 -34.82
C LYS A 224 19.94 -3.55 -34.18
N ALA A 225 18.68 -3.86 -33.83
CA ALA A 225 18.31 -5.17 -33.30
C ALA A 225 18.56 -6.31 -34.33
N LYS A 226 18.25 -6.07 -35.61
CA LYS A 226 18.50 -7.05 -36.69
C LYS A 226 19.99 -7.32 -36.97
N LYS A 227 20.86 -6.32 -36.72
CA LYS A 227 22.33 -6.40 -36.93
C LYS A 227 23.08 -6.90 -35.70
N ALA A 228 22.43 -6.97 -34.51
CA ALA A 228 23.02 -7.45 -33.27
C ALA A 228 22.60 -8.90 -33.01
N SER A 229 23.31 -9.58 -32.11
CA SER A 229 23.00 -10.94 -31.69
C SER A 229 22.86 -11.02 -30.15
N GLY A 230 22.29 -12.11 -29.63
CA GLY A 230 22.20 -12.40 -28.20
C GLY A 230 21.45 -11.36 -27.40
N GLU A 231 22.00 -10.99 -26.25
CA GLU A 231 21.39 -10.06 -25.29
C GLU A 231 21.28 -8.63 -25.84
N LYS A 232 22.27 -8.21 -26.66
CA LYS A 232 22.28 -6.88 -27.29
C LYS A 232 21.11 -6.69 -28.24
N ALA A 233 20.79 -7.69 -29.05
CA ALA A 233 19.64 -7.67 -29.95
C ALA A 233 18.33 -7.55 -29.17
N LYS A 234 18.16 -8.36 -28.10
CA LYS A 234 16.99 -8.31 -27.21
C LYS A 234 16.79 -6.92 -26.60
N MET A 235 17.87 -6.26 -26.21
CA MET A 235 17.79 -4.93 -25.61
C MET A 235 17.41 -3.84 -26.63
N TYR A 236 17.87 -3.92 -27.87
CA TYR A 236 17.41 -3.00 -28.92
C TYR A 236 15.92 -3.17 -29.23
N HIS A 237 15.40 -4.41 -29.26
CA HIS A 237 13.97 -4.67 -29.41
C HIS A 237 13.18 -4.09 -28.26
N TRP A 238 13.65 -4.27 -27.02
CA TRP A 238 13.01 -3.71 -25.83
C TRP A 238 12.97 -2.17 -25.90
N CYS A 239 14.08 -1.50 -26.26
CA CYS A 239 14.14 -0.05 -26.44
C CYS A 239 13.15 0.45 -27.50
N ALA A 240 13.03 -0.27 -28.63
CA ALA A 240 12.10 0.07 -29.72
C ALA A 240 10.63 -0.04 -29.24
N ASN A 241 10.28 -1.10 -28.52
CA ASN A 241 8.94 -1.32 -28.00
C ASN A 241 8.55 -0.27 -26.93
N MET A 242 9.47 0.07 -26.04
CA MET A 242 9.26 1.14 -25.06
C MET A 242 8.97 2.50 -25.70
N LYS A 243 9.65 2.82 -26.81
CA LYS A 243 9.42 4.07 -27.55
C LYS A 243 8.15 4.05 -28.40
N SER A 244 7.77 2.90 -28.96
CA SER A 244 6.54 2.78 -29.76
C SER A 244 5.27 2.85 -28.90
N GLY A 245 5.31 2.36 -27.65
CA GLY A 245 4.18 2.41 -26.70
C GLY A 245 3.88 3.81 -26.12
N LYS A 246 4.73 4.81 -26.37
CA LYS A 246 4.49 6.21 -25.92
C LYS A 246 3.68 7.06 -26.91
N LYS A 247 3.21 6.47 -28.01
CA LYS A 247 2.29 7.14 -28.94
C LYS A 247 0.87 6.57 -28.75
N LYS A 248 0.21 6.95 -27.66
CA LYS A 248 -1.24 7.00 -27.54
C LYS A 248 -1.61 8.21 -26.69
#